data_d2410c37fadf14cd23f20b4ff3a36ef9
#
_entry.id   d2410c37fadf14cd23f20b4ff3a36ef9
#
_cell.length_a   1.000
_cell.length_b   1.000
_cell.length_c   1.000
_cell.angle_alpha   90.00
_cell.angle_beta   90.00
_cell.angle_gamma   90.00
#
_symmetry.space_group_name_H-M   'P 1'
#
loop_
_entity.id
_entity.type
_entity.pdbx_description
1 polymer ?
#
loop_
_entity_poly.entity_id
_entity_poly.type
_entity_poly.pdbx_seq_one_letter_code
_entity_poly.pdbx_strand_id
1 'polypeptide(L)'
;MMKIAKNLSNQFDSVILHVRQTHHLLSASGSAVIVIHNDKVVTEEYIGRHSKSVHARPITEDSQFHVASVRKSYIGFAAAYSIYKGYISSIDDPVTKYLSIDNDGTLSGTTIRHLLTHTHGLRNKNGKIIREFIPGESWAYHGVGTDLICEIIKNTTDKTISEIVSNEVFKPLGLKASNWYAVKNEKLVEVIREREDPHWKTFQQTDGSKMNMYVSALELAYWGYFHLNEGFINNKQIVPKDIIRLATSLQSPPLKDHTLPQNGFFWFVKDLPTTKTEIGELVPKGSYQILGYTNTAVLVIPQHEVVAVCMLNRFGSPKGYQYLKNIRAFGDTVMKCL
;
A
#
# COMPACT_ATOMS: atom_id res chain seq x y z
N MET A 1 -1.11 -22.97 -4.30
CA MET A 1 -0.61 -22.06 -3.25
C MET A 1 0.70 -21.46 -3.75
N MET A 2 0.82 -20.14 -3.72
CA MET A 2 2.07 -19.48 -4.05
C MET A 2 3.14 -19.86 -3.05
N LYS A 3 4.29 -20.31 -3.53
CA LYS A 3 5.48 -20.59 -2.72
C LYS A 3 6.68 -20.13 -3.52
N ILE A 4 7.45 -19.21 -2.94
CA ILE A 4 8.75 -18.79 -3.48
C ILE A 4 9.82 -19.56 -2.73
N ALA A 5 10.80 -20.10 -3.45
CA ALA A 5 11.89 -20.84 -2.84
C ALA A 5 12.69 -19.93 -1.89
N LYS A 6 13.07 -20.45 -0.71
CA LYS A 6 13.93 -19.74 0.22
C LYS A 6 15.40 -20.05 -0.10
N ASN A 7 16.22 -19.01 -0.15
CA ASN A 7 17.67 -19.08 -0.27
C ASN A 7 18.27 -17.96 0.60
N LEU A 8 18.10 -18.11 1.92
CA LEU A 8 18.49 -17.08 2.88
C LEU A 8 20.00 -16.82 2.81
N SER A 9 20.35 -15.54 2.83
CA SER A 9 21.74 -15.06 2.79
C SER A 9 21.89 -13.82 3.65
N ASN A 10 23.15 -13.42 3.91
CA ASN A 10 23.48 -12.19 4.63
C ASN A 10 23.56 -10.94 3.74
N GLN A 11 23.24 -11.07 2.45
CA GLN A 11 23.33 -9.94 1.49
C GLN A 11 22.55 -8.71 1.96
N PHE A 12 21.38 -8.90 2.57
CA PHE A 12 20.50 -7.82 3.02
C PHE A 12 20.51 -7.60 4.54
N ASP A 13 21.56 -8.00 5.26
CA ASP A 13 21.68 -7.79 6.71
C ASP A 13 21.59 -6.33 7.12
N SER A 14 22.05 -5.41 6.28
CA SER A 14 21.90 -3.96 6.51
C SER A 14 20.43 -3.52 6.52
N VAL A 15 19.56 -4.18 5.76
CA VAL A 15 18.11 -3.93 5.75
C VAL A 15 17.48 -4.42 7.06
N ILE A 16 17.89 -5.61 7.55
CA ILE A 16 17.47 -6.11 8.87
C ILE A 16 17.89 -5.12 9.95
N LEU A 17 19.14 -4.67 9.92
CA LEU A 17 19.67 -3.71 10.90
C LEU A 17 18.88 -2.40 10.88
N HIS A 18 18.57 -1.86 9.71
CA HIS A 18 17.74 -0.65 9.56
C HIS A 18 16.37 -0.82 10.23
N VAL A 19 15.71 -1.96 10.01
CA VAL A 19 14.39 -2.23 10.60
C VAL A 19 14.49 -2.47 12.10
N ARG A 20 15.53 -3.14 12.61
CA ARG A 20 15.79 -3.30 14.05
C ARG A 20 16.01 -1.94 14.73
N GLN A 21 16.79 -1.04 14.13
CA GLN A 21 16.99 0.33 14.63
C GLN A 21 15.68 1.11 14.66
N THR A 22 14.88 1.02 13.59
CA THR A 22 13.56 1.65 13.52
C THR A 22 12.60 1.07 14.58
N HIS A 23 12.61 -0.24 14.80
CA HIS A 23 11.83 -0.92 15.84
C HIS A 23 12.14 -0.34 17.23
N HIS A 24 13.42 -0.22 17.58
CA HIS A 24 13.84 0.37 18.86
C HIS A 24 13.48 1.85 18.95
N LEU A 25 13.77 2.64 17.91
CA LEU A 25 13.50 4.07 17.87
C LEU A 25 12.01 4.38 18.08
N LEU A 26 11.15 3.57 17.52
CA LEU A 26 9.69 3.71 17.62
C LEU A 26 9.09 3.03 18.85
N SER A 27 9.87 2.31 19.63
CA SER A 27 9.38 1.46 20.72
C SER A 27 8.24 0.53 20.24
N ALA A 28 8.38 -0.02 19.04
CA ALA A 28 7.49 -1.05 18.52
C ALA A 28 7.62 -2.33 19.35
N SER A 29 6.62 -3.19 19.36
CA SER A 29 6.71 -4.50 20.01
C SER A 29 6.93 -5.62 19.02
N GLY A 30 6.59 -5.43 17.75
CA GLY A 30 6.73 -6.38 16.68
C GLY A 30 7.14 -5.74 15.36
N SER A 31 8.02 -6.42 14.62
CA SER A 31 8.39 -6.06 13.26
C SER A 31 8.79 -7.27 12.42
N ALA A 32 8.82 -7.11 11.11
CA ALA A 32 9.26 -8.15 10.19
C ALA A 32 9.95 -7.52 8.96
N VAL A 33 10.87 -8.28 8.36
CA VAL A 33 11.57 -7.94 7.12
C VAL A 33 11.50 -9.13 6.18
N ILE A 34 11.07 -8.91 4.95
CA ILE A 34 11.14 -9.91 3.89
C ILE A 34 11.78 -9.26 2.66
N VAL A 35 12.77 -9.91 2.07
CA VAL A 35 13.30 -9.53 0.76
C VAL A 35 13.20 -10.73 -0.19
N ILE A 36 12.59 -10.48 -1.34
CA ILE A 36 12.60 -11.39 -2.49
C ILE A 36 13.54 -10.79 -3.51
N HIS A 37 14.50 -11.58 -4.00
CA HIS A 37 15.47 -11.20 -5.02
C HIS A 37 15.71 -12.39 -5.96
N ASN A 38 15.63 -12.13 -7.27
CA ASN A 38 15.81 -13.17 -8.31
C ASN A 38 14.95 -14.41 -8.00
N ASP A 39 13.64 -14.21 -7.84
CA ASP A 39 12.63 -15.25 -7.59
C ASP A 39 12.85 -16.09 -6.32
N LYS A 40 13.64 -15.60 -5.36
CA LYS A 40 13.89 -16.29 -4.09
C LYS A 40 13.70 -15.38 -2.90
N VAL A 41 13.14 -15.91 -1.81
CA VAL A 41 13.17 -15.25 -0.50
C VAL A 41 14.60 -15.35 0.01
N VAL A 42 15.32 -14.22 0.00
CA VAL A 42 16.74 -14.14 0.42
C VAL A 42 16.88 -13.59 1.84
N THR A 43 15.85 -12.92 2.36
CA THR A 43 15.80 -12.41 3.73
C THR A 43 14.42 -12.62 4.30
N GLU A 44 14.36 -13.19 5.51
CA GLU A 44 13.13 -13.40 6.26
C GLU A 44 13.45 -13.28 7.74
N GLU A 45 12.99 -12.23 8.38
CA GLU A 45 13.27 -11.94 9.77
C GLU A 45 12.00 -11.48 10.50
N TYR A 46 11.79 -12.03 11.70
CA TYR A 46 10.66 -11.74 12.60
C TYR A 46 11.22 -11.30 13.96
N ILE A 47 10.79 -10.12 14.44
CA ILE A 47 11.38 -9.45 15.58
C ILE A 47 10.31 -9.13 16.59
N GLY A 48 10.53 -9.48 17.85
CA GLY A 48 9.69 -9.08 18.98
C GLY A 48 8.43 -9.92 19.16
N ARG A 49 7.35 -9.26 19.62
CA ARG A 49 6.12 -9.91 20.07
C ARG A 49 4.88 -9.18 19.58
N HIS A 50 3.73 -9.85 19.62
CA HIS A 50 2.43 -9.31 19.21
C HIS A 50 1.99 -8.07 20.00
N SER A 51 2.48 -7.89 21.23
CA SER A 51 2.22 -6.72 22.06
C SER A 51 3.41 -6.40 22.96
N LYS A 52 3.32 -5.37 23.78
CA LYS A 52 4.33 -5.00 24.79
C LYS A 52 4.35 -5.94 26.01
N SER A 53 3.39 -6.84 26.15
CA SER A 53 3.38 -7.82 27.23
C SER A 53 4.53 -8.81 27.07
N VAL A 54 5.22 -9.14 28.17
CA VAL A 54 6.30 -10.16 28.18
C VAL A 54 5.78 -11.57 27.87
N HIS A 55 4.48 -11.80 28.09
CA HIS A 55 3.80 -13.06 27.77
C HIS A 55 3.16 -13.08 26.38
N ALA A 56 3.24 -11.97 25.60
CA ALA A 56 2.68 -11.93 24.26
C ALA A 56 3.38 -12.95 23.35
N ARG A 57 2.62 -13.49 22.41
CA ARG A 57 3.10 -14.39 21.36
C ARG A 57 4.27 -13.74 20.61
N PRO A 58 5.36 -14.48 20.31
CA PRO A 58 6.42 -14.00 19.41
C PRO A 58 5.87 -13.69 18.01
N ILE A 59 6.50 -12.77 17.29
CA ILE A 59 6.23 -12.57 15.87
C ILE A 59 6.76 -13.79 15.10
N THR A 60 5.92 -14.31 14.20
CA THR A 60 6.20 -15.49 13.37
C THR A 60 5.65 -15.28 11.96
N GLU A 61 5.86 -16.22 11.06
CA GLU A 61 5.43 -16.19 9.67
C GLU A 61 3.90 -15.94 9.52
N ASP A 62 3.08 -16.44 10.43
CA ASP A 62 1.62 -16.28 10.40
C ASP A 62 1.09 -15.06 11.17
N SER A 63 1.99 -14.25 11.76
CA SER A 63 1.63 -12.99 12.43
C SER A 63 1.15 -11.95 11.42
N GLN A 64 -0.04 -11.42 11.64
CA GLN A 64 -0.67 -10.47 10.73
C GLN A 64 -0.60 -9.05 11.29
N PHE A 65 0.07 -8.18 10.56
CA PHE A 65 0.24 -6.78 10.91
C PHE A 65 -0.84 -5.91 10.27
N HIS A 66 -1.28 -4.90 11.00
CA HIS A 66 -2.13 -3.84 10.44
C HIS A 66 -1.32 -3.01 9.43
N VAL A 67 -1.75 -3.00 8.17
CA VAL A 67 -0.97 -2.41 7.08
C VAL A 67 -1.30 -0.94 6.79
N ALA A 68 -2.22 -0.34 7.53
CA ALA A 68 -2.64 1.05 7.34
C ALA A 68 -2.90 1.38 5.85
N SER A 69 -2.20 2.39 5.31
CA SER A 69 -2.42 2.87 3.94
C SER A 69 -1.89 1.93 2.85
N VAL A 70 -1.08 0.91 3.17
CA VAL A 70 -0.69 -0.11 2.18
C VAL A 70 -1.93 -0.78 1.56
N ARG A 71 -3.06 -0.87 2.30
CA ARG A 71 -4.34 -1.35 1.76
C ARG A 71 -4.79 -0.64 0.48
N LYS A 72 -4.33 0.60 0.24
CA LYS A 72 -4.69 1.36 -0.96
C LYS A 72 -4.17 0.71 -2.25
N SER A 73 -3.08 -0.07 -2.19
CA SER A 73 -2.61 -0.83 -3.35
C SER A 73 -3.62 -1.90 -3.79
N TYR A 74 -4.34 -2.51 -2.84
CA TYR A 74 -5.41 -3.46 -3.14
C TYR A 74 -6.65 -2.75 -3.71
N ILE A 75 -6.95 -1.54 -3.25
CA ILE A 75 -8.01 -0.70 -3.83
C ILE A 75 -7.62 -0.25 -5.25
N GLY A 76 -6.36 0.16 -5.45
CA GLY A 76 -5.82 0.50 -6.77
C GLY A 76 -5.89 -0.67 -7.75
N PHE A 77 -5.58 -1.90 -7.29
CA PHE A 77 -5.78 -3.12 -8.08
C PHE A 77 -7.24 -3.32 -8.47
N ALA A 78 -8.17 -3.19 -7.52
CA ALA A 78 -9.61 -3.35 -7.80
C ALA A 78 -10.12 -2.28 -8.78
N ALA A 79 -9.61 -1.05 -8.72
CA ALA A 79 -9.90 0.01 -9.70
C ALA A 79 -9.34 -0.36 -11.10
N ALA A 80 -8.09 -0.81 -11.19
CA ALA A 80 -7.48 -1.25 -12.44
C ALA A 80 -8.23 -2.44 -13.05
N TYR A 81 -8.64 -3.40 -12.23
CA TYR A 81 -9.48 -4.52 -12.64
C TYR A 81 -10.83 -4.02 -13.19
N SER A 82 -11.48 -3.06 -12.51
CA SER A 82 -12.77 -2.51 -12.94
C SER A 82 -12.68 -1.78 -14.27
N ILE A 83 -11.59 -1.04 -14.51
CA ILE A 83 -11.31 -0.40 -15.80
C ILE A 83 -11.03 -1.46 -16.88
N TYR A 84 -10.17 -2.43 -16.61
CA TYR A 84 -9.84 -3.48 -17.58
C TYR A 84 -11.08 -4.29 -18.01
N LYS A 85 -11.99 -4.54 -17.08
CA LYS A 85 -13.27 -5.26 -17.36
C LYS A 85 -14.35 -4.38 -18.00
N GLY A 86 -14.11 -3.07 -18.17
CA GLY A 86 -15.07 -2.14 -18.75
C GLY A 86 -16.18 -1.69 -17.81
N TYR A 87 -16.12 -2.02 -16.52
CA TYR A 87 -17.06 -1.50 -15.51
C TYR A 87 -16.88 0.01 -15.29
N ILE A 88 -15.66 0.49 -15.39
CA ILE A 88 -15.30 1.91 -15.49
C ILE A 88 -14.75 2.10 -16.90
N SER A 89 -15.35 2.98 -17.69
CA SER A 89 -15.03 3.09 -19.14
C SER A 89 -13.65 3.69 -19.38
N SER A 90 -13.23 4.65 -18.54
CA SER A 90 -11.94 5.33 -18.66
C SER A 90 -11.45 5.84 -17.30
N ILE A 91 -10.13 5.88 -17.12
CA ILE A 91 -9.49 6.56 -16.00
C ILE A 91 -9.78 8.06 -15.99
N ASP A 92 -10.09 8.65 -17.15
CA ASP A 92 -10.39 10.07 -17.31
C ASP A 92 -11.89 10.39 -17.25
N ASP A 93 -12.73 9.40 -16.99
CA ASP A 93 -14.15 9.64 -16.76
C ASP A 93 -14.37 10.52 -15.53
N PRO A 94 -15.32 11.47 -15.59
CA PRO A 94 -15.71 12.25 -14.43
C PRO A 94 -16.36 11.36 -13.37
N VAL A 95 -16.00 11.56 -12.11
CA VAL A 95 -16.53 10.74 -10.99
C VAL A 95 -18.04 10.86 -10.86
N THR A 96 -18.63 11.98 -11.28
CA THR A 96 -20.07 12.22 -11.30
C THR A 96 -20.86 11.29 -12.23
N LYS A 97 -20.17 10.62 -13.17
CA LYS A 97 -20.77 9.56 -14.00
C LYS A 97 -21.16 8.33 -13.19
N TYR A 98 -20.50 8.10 -12.05
CA TYR A 98 -20.60 6.88 -11.24
C TYR A 98 -21.14 7.11 -9.83
N LEU A 99 -21.27 8.36 -9.42
CA LEU A 99 -21.74 8.78 -8.09
C LEU A 99 -23.00 9.61 -8.21
N SER A 100 -24.02 9.27 -7.45
CA SER A 100 -25.31 9.98 -7.43
C SER A 100 -25.29 11.25 -6.57
N ILE A 101 -24.16 11.58 -5.92
CA ILE A 101 -24.07 12.60 -4.89
C ILE A 101 -23.11 13.71 -5.32
N ASP A 102 -23.62 14.70 -6.03
CA ASP A 102 -22.93 15.99 -6.24
C ASP A 102 -23.95 17.13 -6.19
N ASN A 103 -24.59 17.30 -5.04
CA ASN A 103 -25.68 18.27 -4.86
C ASN A 103 -25.19 19.75 -4.91
N ASP A 104 -23.90 20.00 -4.73
CA ASP A 104 -23.30 21.34 -4.67
C ASP A 104 -22.19 21.58 -5.70
N GLY A 105 -22.00 20.65 -6.64
CA GLY A 105 -20.96 20.74 -7.68
C GLY A 105 -19.52 20.57 -7.17
N THR A 106 -19.34 20.14 -5.92
CA THR A 106 -17.99 19.99 -5.32
C THR A 106 -17.12 18.97 -6.07
N LEU A 107 -17.73 17.94 -6.69
CA LEU A 107 -17.01 16.88 -7.43
C LEU A 107 -16.73 17.29 -8.90
N SER A 108 -17.28 18.41 -9.37
CA SER A 108 -17.11 18.85 -10.76
C SER A 108 -15.64 18.92 -11.18
N GLY A 109 -15.33 18.43 -12.38
CA GLY A 109 -13.97 18.37 -12.94
C GLY A 109 -13.07 17.28 -12.33
N THR A 110 -13.53 16.56 -11.30
CA THR A 110 -12.77 15.44 -10.72
C THR A 110 -12.95 14.18 -11.57
N THR A 111 -11.86 13.51 -11.93
CA THR A 111 -11.87 12.24 -12.67
C THR A 111 -11.40 11.08 -11.79
N ILE A 112 -11.58 9.85 -12.26
CA ILE A 112 -11.04 8.63 -11.63
C ILE A 112 -9.51 8.73 -11.45
N ARG A 113 -8.80 9.25 -12.47
CA ARG A 113 -7.35 9.55 -12.41
C ARG A 113 -7.01 10.42 -11.21
N HIS A 114 -7.72 11.51 -11.02
CA HIS A 114 -7.46 12.44 -9.93
C HIS A 114 -7.62 11.77 -8.55
N LEU A 115 -8.63 10.90 -8.37
CA LEU A 115 -8.81 10.16 -7.11
C LEU A 115 -7.63 9.21 -6.83
N LEU A 116 -7.22 8.43 -7.84
CA LEU A 116 -6.21 7.38 -7.72
C LEU A 116 -4.79 7.93 -7.57
N THR A 117 -4.54 9.18 -7.97
CA THR A 117 -3.21 9.82 -7.95
C THR A 117 -3.07 10.92 -6.90
N HIS A 118 -4.06 11.08 -6.00
CA HIS A 118 -4.08 12.14 -4.98
C HIS A 118 -4.05 13.57 -5.53
N THR A 119 -4.52 13.78 -6.77
CA THR A 119 -4.58 15.10 -7.44
C THR A 119 -5.98 15.66 -7.52
N HIS A 120 -6.92 15.13 -6.76
CA HIS A 120 -8.35 15.49 -6.79
C HIS A 120 -8.69 16.81 -6.09
N GLY A 121 -7.86 17.32 -5.19
CA GLY A 121 -8.12 18.56 -4.43
C GLY A 121 -9.33 18.53 -3.49
N LEU A 122 -9.85 17.36 -3.14
CA LEU A 122 -10.97 17.20 -2.22
C LEU A 122 -10.49 16.91 -0.80
N ARG A 123 -11.08 17.59 0.17
CA ARG A 123 -10.76 17.44 1.59
C ARG A 123 -12.04 17.32 2.42
N ASN A 124 -12.04 16.44 3.41
CA ASN A 124 -13.09 16.42 4.43
C ASN A 124 -12.80 17.46 5.50
N LYS A 125 -13.71 18.42 5.70
CA LYS A 125 -13.68 19.42 6.75
C LYS A 125 -14.98 19.30 7.55
N ASN A 126 -14.89 18.81 8.78
CA ASN A 126 -16.03 18.65 9.69
C ASN A 126 -17.22 17.86 9.07
N GLY A 127 -16.93 16.77 8.37
CA GLY A 127 -17.94 15.93 7.74
C GLY A 127 -18.40 16.38 6.35
N LYS A 128 -18.04 17.61 5.92
CA LYS A 128 -18.35 18.11 4.59
C LYS A 128 -17.12 17.99 3.68
N ILE A 129 -17.31 17.52 2.43
CA ILE A 129 -16.28 17.55 1.39
C ILE A 129 -16.20 18.97 0.84
N ILE A 130 -14.99 19.52 0.82
CA ILE A 130 -14.69 20.82 0.23
C ILE A 130 -13.57 20.69 -0.81
N ARG A 131 -13.50 21.65 -1.75
CA ARG A 131 -12.41 21.77 -2.72
C ARG A 131 -11.29 22.63 -2.15
N GLU A 132 -10.05 22.12 -2.16
CA GLU A 132 -8.83 22.78 -1.72
C GLU A 132 -8.05 23.37 -2.91
N PHE A 133 -8.03 22.66 -4.05
CA PHE A 133 -7.43 23.10 -5.32
C PHE A 133 -8.14 22.44 -6.51
N ILE A 134 -7.94 22.99 -7.71
CA ILE A 134 -8.52 22.47 -8.95
C ILE A 134 -7.95 21.07 -9.24
N PRO A 135 -8.78 20.08 -9.65
CA PRO A 135 -8.30 18.74 -9.97
C PRO A 135 -7.17 18.78 -11.02
N GLY A 136 -6.09 18.05 -10.72
CA GLY A 136 -4.91 17.98 -11.58
C GLY A 136 -3.92 19.13 -11.45
N GLU A 137 -4.17 20.16 -10.65
CA GLU A 137 -3.22 21.27 -10.47
C GLU A 137 -2.17 21.04 -9.37
N SER A 138 -2.50 20.22 -8.37
CA SER A 138 -1.62 19.95 -7.25
C SER A 138 -1.81 18.53 -6.71
N TRP A 139 -1.07 18.20 -5.68
CA TRP A 139 -1.09 16.91 -5.00
C TRP A 139 -1.31 17.10 -3.50
N ALA A 140 -2.24 16.32 -2.91
CA ALA A 140 -2.45 16.29 -1.48
C ALA A 140 -2.97 14.92 -1.04
N TYR A 141 -2.36 14.37 0.03
CA TYR A 141 -2.71 13.07 0.56
C TYR A 141 -3.97 13.14 1.44
N HIS A 142 -5.14 12.97 0.82
CA HIS A 142 -6.43 12.98 1.50
C HIS A 142 -7.19 11.67 1.31
N GLY A 143 -7.90 11.21 2.37
CA GLY A 143 -8.67 9.97 2.36
C GLY A 143 -9.93 10.00 1.48
N VAL A 144 -10.46 11.18 1.18
CA VAL A 144 -11.69 11.36 0.38
C VAL A 144 -11.62 10.63 -0.96
N GLY A 145 -10.49 10.74 -1.68
CA GLY A 145 -10.32 10.03 -2.95
C GLY A 145 -10.43 8.51 -2.81
N THR A 146 -9.92 7.97 -1.70
CA THR A 146 -10.02 6.52 -1.42
C THR A 146 -11.46 6.09 -1.13
N ASP A 147 -12.20 6.88 -0.36
CA ASP A 147 -13.60 6.57 -0.04
C ASP A 147 -14.47 6.62 -1.30
N LEU A 148 -14.33 7.66 -2.13
CA LEU A 148 -15.07 7.81 -3.38
C LEU A 148 -14.77 6.69 -4.38
N ILE A 149 -13.50 6.28 -4.55
CA ILE A 149 -13.17 5.20 -5.49
C ILE A 149 -13.72 3.84 -5.01
N CYS A 150 -13.77 3.57 -3.71
CA CYS A 150 -14.41 2.37 -3.17
C CYS A 150 -15.91 2.35 -3.47
N GLU A 151 -16.60 3.49 -3.34
CA GLU A 151 -17.99 3.64 -3.68
C GLU A 151 -18.23 3.44 -5.18
N ILE A 152 -17.43 4.07 -6.04
CA ILE A 152 -17.50 3.90 -7.50
C ILE A 152 -17.35 2.43 -7.90
N ILE A 153 -16.33 1.73 -7.36
CA ILE A 153 -16.13 0.31 -7.66
C ILE A 153 -17.36 -0.50 -7.23
N LYS A 154 -17.90 -0.25 -6.04
CA LYS A 154 -19.10 -0.95 -5.57
C LYS A 154 -20.29 -0.69 -6.48
N ASN A 155 -20.54 0.56 -6.86
CA ASN A 155 -21.66 0.95 -7.71
C ASN A 155 -21.56 0.37 -9.13
N THR A 156 -20.35 0.21 -9.67
CA THR A 156 -20.17 -0.25 -11.06
C THR A 156 -20.03 -1.77 -11.18
N THR A 157 -19.56 -2.45 -10.15
CA THR A 157 -19.29 -3.90 -10.20
C THR A 157 -20.23 -4.75 -9.37
N ASP A 158 -21.06 -4.14 -8.50
CA ASP A 158 -21.82 -4.80 -7.42
C ASP A 158 -20.95 -5.63 -6.44
N LYS A 159 -19.63 -5.47 -6.51
CA LYS A 159 -18.66 -6.18 -5.67
C LYS A 159 -17.92 -5.20 -4.75
N THR A 160 -17.55 -5.70 -3.59
CA THR A 160 -16.67 -4.99 -2.67
C THR A 160 -15.19 -5.14 -3.10
N ILE A 161 -14.32 -4.27 -2.58
CA ILE A 161 -12.87 -4.38 -2.79
C ILE A 161 -12.37 -5.75 -2.31
N SER A 162 -12.81 -6.19 -1.12
CA SER A 162 -12.35 -7.46 -0.54
C SER A 162 -12.80 -8.66 -1.37
N GLU A 163 -14.00 -8.63 -1.97
CA GLU A 163 -14.47 -9.69 -2.89
C GLU A 163 -13.64 -9.74 -4.17
N ILE A 164 -13.37 -8.60 -4.81
CA ILE A 164 -12.54 -8.55 -6.02
C ILE A 164 -11.15 -9.10 -5.73
N VAL A 165 -10.46 -8.57 -4.72
CA VAL A 165 -9.10 -8.97 -4.38
C VAL A 165 -9.05 -10.45 -3.95
N SER A 166 -10.01 -10.90 -3.16
CA SER A 166 -10.09 -12.30 -2.73
C SER A 166 -10.29 -13.26 -3.91
N ASN A 167 -11.19 -12.95 -4.82
CA ASN A 167 -11.51 -13.85 -5.92
C ASN A 167 -10.43 -13.85 -7.02
N GLU A 168 -9.87 -12.68 -7.34
CA GLU A 168 -8.94 -12.53 -8.44
C GLU A 168 -7.48 -12.82 -8.02
N VAL A 169 -7.14 -12.69 -6.72
CA VAL A 169 -5.75 -12.82 -6.26
C VAL A 169 -5.59 -13.79 -5.08
N PHE A 170 -6.28 -13.55 -3.94
CA PHE A 170 -5.99 -14.33 -2.72
C PHE A 170 -6.31 -15.81 -2.90
N LYS A 171 -7.49 -16.16 -3.40
CA LYS A 171 -7.89 -17.55 -3.65
C LYS A 171 -7.01 -18.23 -4.71
N PRO A 172 -6.77 -17.64 -5.91
CA PRO A 172 -5.90 -18.22 -6.91
C PRO A 172 -4.47 -18.48 -6.43
N LEU A 173 -3.92 -17.58 -5.60
CA LEU A 173 -2.56 -17.70 -5.05
C LEU A 173 -2.52 -18.50 -3.74
N GLY A 174 -3.67 -18.77 -3.12
CA GLY A 174 -3.77 -19.47 -1.84
C GLY A 174 -3.30 -18.65 -0.65
N LEU A 175 -3.43 -17.30 -0.71
CA LEU A 175 -3.11 -16.39 0.38
C LEU A 175 -4.23 -16.45 1.44
N LYS A 176 -3.87 -16.73 2.69
CA LYS A 176 -4.82 -16.96 3.79
C LYS A 176 -4.57 -16.05 4.99
N ALA A 177 -3.43 -15.35 5.00
CA ALA A 177 -3.00 -14.46 6.07
C ALA A 177 -3.12 -12.97 5.67
N SER A 178 -4.05 -12.65 4.75
CA SER A 178 -4.35 -11.32 4.26
C SER A 178 -5.85 -11.10 4.25
N ASN A 179 -6.38 -10.19 5.07
CA ASN A 179 -7.82 -9.90 5.09
C ASN A 179 -8.13 -8.59 5.83
N TRP A 180 -9.38 -8.13 5.72
CA TRP A 180 -9.98 -7.07 6.55
C TRP A 180 -10.69 -7.71 7.75
N TYR A 181 -10.37 -7.24 8.95
CA TYR A 181 -10.88 -7.84 10.19
C TYR A 181 -11.71 -6.84 11.00
N ALA A 182 -12.92 -7.23 11.35
CA ALA A 182 -13.79 -6.51 12.27
C ALA A 182 -13.53 -6.94 13.73
N VAL A 183 -13.08 -8.17 13.92
CA VAL A 183 -12.89 -8.81 15.24
C VAL A 183 -11.44 -9.24 15.39
N LYS A 184 -10.88 -9.04 16.57
CA LYS A 184 -9.53 -9.49 16.93
C LYS A 184 -9.46 -11.02 16.95
N ASN A 185 -8.31 -11.57 16.53
CA ASN A 185 -7.95 -12.96 16.69
C ASN A 185 -6.48 -13.08 17.11
N GLU A 186 -6.03 -14.28 17.43
CA GLU A 186 -4.69 -14.56 17.98
C GLU A 186 -3.53 -14.24 17.02
N LYS A 187 -3.80 -14.14 15.71
CA LYS A 187 -2.78 -13.85 14.68
C LYS A 187 -2.55 -12.36 14.47
N LEU A 188 -3.47 -11.51 14.93
CA LEU A 188 -3.36 -10.07 14.72
C LEU A 188 -2.38 -9.45 15.71
N VAL A 189 -1.35 -8.81 15.18
CA VAL A 189 -0.39 -8.03 15.96
C VAL A 189 -1.06 -6.76 16.48
N GLU A 190 -0.89 -6.46 17.77
CA GLU A 190 -1.44 -5.27 18.38
C GLU A 190 -0.80 -4.01 17.78
N VAL A 191 -1.61 -3.01 17.47
CA VAL A 191 -1.12 -1.71 17.00
C VAL A 191 -0.73 -0.84 18.19
N ILE A 192 0.55 -0.53 18.31
CA ILE A 192 1.07 0.42 19.30
C ILE A 192 0.83 1.83 18.78
N ARG A 193 0.12 2.67 19.56
CA ARG A 193 -0.26 4.03 19.17
C ARG A 193 -0.40 4.94 20.38
N GLU A 194 -0.45 6.24 20.16
CA GLU A 194 -0.89 7.17 21.18
C GLU A 194 -2.37 6.90 21.54
N ARG A 195 -2.72 7.09 22.82
CA ARG A 195 -4.06 6.74 23.33
C ARG A 195 -5.19 7.45 22.58
N GLU A 196 -4.98 8.71 22.23
CA GLU A 196 -5.96 9.59 21.60
C GLU A 196 -5.51 10.04 20.20
N ASP A 197 -4.85 9.16 19.43
CA ASP A 197 -4.42 9.49 18.08
C ASP A 197 -5.65 9.78 17.18
N PRO A 198 -5.80 11.02 16.66
CA PRO A 198 -6.98 11.43 15.91
C PRO A 198 -7.10 10.71 14.55
N HIS A 199 -6.01 10.12 14.07
CA HIS A 199 -5.98 9.38 12.80
C HIS A 199 -6.35 7.91 12.97
N TRP A 200 -6.45 7.41 14.23
CA TRP A 200 -6.83 6.03 14.49
C TRP A 200 -8.34 5.89 14.61
N LYS A 201 -8.91 4.95 13.87
CA LYS A 201 -10.32 4.56 13.93
C LYS A 201 -10.46 3.05 13.93
N THR A 202 -11.48 2.54 14.60
CA THR A 202 -11.90 1.14 14.53
C THR A 202 -13.07 1.00 13.55
N PHE A 203 -13.14 -0.12 12.85
CA PHE A 203 -14.15 -0.35 11.81
C PHE A 203 -14.73 -1.75 11.94
N GLN A 204 -16.02 -1.88 11.64
CA GLN A 204 -16.76 -3.16 11.63
C GLN A 204 -16.91 -3.72 10.21
N GLN A 205 -16.78 -2.88 9.18
CA GLN A 205 -16.89 -3.30 7.78
C GLN A 205 -15.66 -4.09 7.35
N THR A 206 -15.87 -5.20 6.65
CA THR A 206 -14.79 -6.04 6.08
C THR A 206 -14.79 -6.03 4.55
N ASP A 207 -15.49 -5.06 3.96
CA ASP A 207 -15.67 -4.88 2.52
C ASP A 207 -14.42 -4.38 1.76
N GLY A 208 -13.36 -4.04 2.47
CA GLY A 208 -12.13 -3.51 1.88
C GLY A 208 -12.04 -1.98 1.84
N SER A 209 -13.13 -1.27 2.13
CA SER A 209 -13.14 0.20 2.12
C SER A 209 -12.42 0.83 3.32
N LYS A 210 -12.33 0.14 4.45
CA LYS A 210 -11.85 0.70 5.72
C LYS A 210 -10.42 0.28 6.08
N MET A 211 -9.83 1.03 7.02
CA MET A 211 -8.44 0.86 7.43
C MET A 211 -8.32 -0.19 8.56
N ASN A 212 -8.74 -1.41 8.28
CA ASN A 212 -8.67 -2.56 9.19
C ASN A 212 -8.13 -3.81 8.50
N MET A 213 -7.27 -3.62 7.48
CA MET A 213 -6.59 -4.70 6.81
C MET A 213 -5.36 -5.14 7.59
N TYR A 214 -5.22 -6.46 7.75
CA TYR A 214 -4.06 -7.12 8.34
C TYR A 214 -3.51 -8.14 7.36
N VAL A 215 -2.18 -8.23 7.27
CA VAL A 215 -1.46 -9.07 6.32
C VAL A 215 -0.23 -9.65 7.01
N SER A 216 0.14 -10.90 6.73
CA SER A 216 1.45 -11.41 7.17
C SER A 216 2.58 -10.84 6.30
N ALA A 217 3.79 -10.76 6.86
CA ALA A 217 4.91 -10.17 6.14
C ALA A 217 5.24 -10.92 4.85
N LEU A 218 5.15 -12.24 4.89
CA LEU A 218 5.39 -13.08 3.71
C LEU A 218 4.33 -12.87 2.63
N GLU A 219 3.05 -12.81 2.99
CA GLU A 219 1.99 -12.56 2.00
C GLU A 219 2.02 -11.13 1.47
N LEU A 220 2.50 -10.16 2.25
CA LEU A 220 2.73 -8.81 1.76
C LEU A 220 3.90 -8.77 0.76
N ALA A 221 4.96 -9.54 0.99
CA ALA A 221 6.03 -9.70 0.01
C ALA A 221 5.54 -10.42 -1.26
N TYR A 222 4.64 -11.40 -1.12
CA TYR A 222 3.99 -12.05 -2.26
C TYR A 222 3.09 -11.10 -3.05
N TRP A 223 2.43 -10.15 -2.39
CA TRP A 223 1.71 -9.07 -3.07
C TRP A 223 2.64 -8.20 -3.91
N GLY A 224 3.80 -7.81 -3.37
CA GLY A 224 4.83 -7.10 -4.13
C GLY A 224 5.36 -7.93 -5.31
N TYR A 225 5.64 -9.21 -5.09
CA TYR A 225 6.14 -10.13 -6.11
C TYR A 225 5.12 -10.40 -7.23
N PHE A 226 3.84 -10.49 -6.88
CA PHE A 226 2.75 -10.57 -7.85
C PHE A 226 2.72 -9.34 -8.79
N HIS A 227 3.03 -8.14 -8.25
CA HIS A 227 3.14 -6.93 -9.05
C HIS A 227 4.44 -6.89 -9.85
N LEU A 228 5.58 -7.30 -9.26
CA LEU A 228 6.85 -7.40 -9.97
C LEU A 228 6.74 -8.26 -11.23
N ASN A 229 6.05 -9.38 -11.13
CA ASN A 229 5.86 -10.35 -12.23
C ASN A 229 4.59 -10.07 -13.06
N GLU A 230 4.03 -8.87 -12.99
CA GLU A 230 2.87 -8.48 -13.80
C GLU A 230 1.71 -9.50 -13.76
N GLY A 231 1.49 -10.11 -12.60
CA GLY A 231 0.43 -11.11 -12.39
C GLY A 231 0.76 -12.52 -12.91
N PHE A 232 1.99 -12.78 -13.40
CA PHE A 232 2.43 -14.11 -13.83
C PHE A 232 3.12 -14.84 -12.67
N ILE A 233 2.53 -15.93 -12.18
CA ILE A 233 3.00 -16.68 -11.02
C ILE A 233 2.91 -18.19 -11.32
N ASN A 234 3.96 -18.94 -11.00
CA ASN A 234 4.03 -20.40 -11.19
C ASN A 234 3.65 -20.81 -12.61
N ASN A 235 4.23 -20.16 -13.62
CA ASN A 235 3.96 -20.39 -15.06
C ASN A 235 2.50 -20.17 -15.47
N LYS A 236 1.75 -19.37 -14.71
CA LYS A 236 0.36 -19.05 -15.01
C LYS A 236 0.11 -17.55 -14.89
N GLN A 237 -0.57 -16.96 -15.87
CA GLN A 237 -1.12 -15.61 -15.77
C GLN A 237 -2.36 -15.66 -14.87
N ILE A 238 -2.25 -15.11 -13.67
CA ILE A 238 -3.34 -15.06 -12.66
C ILE A 238 -4.34 -13.99 -13.06
N VAL A 239 -3.85 -12.80 -13.41
CA VAL A 239 -4.64 -11.69 -13.96
C VAL A 239 -3.91 -11.10 -15.16
N PRO A 240 -4.61 -10.51 -16.14
CA PRO A 240 -3.98 -9.81 -17.26
C PRO A 240 -2.93 -8.80 -16.80
N LYS A 241 -1.75 -8.81 -17.43
CA LYS A 241 -0.63 -7.92 -17.12
C LYS A 241 -0.99 -6.45 -17.15
N ASP A 242 -1.93 -6.06 -18.02
CA ASP A 242 -2.37 -4.69 -18.21
C ASP A 242 -3.04 -4.12 -16.95
N ILE A 243 -3.66 -4.96 -16.11
CA ILE A 243 -4.22 -4.55 -14.81
C ILE A 243 -3.08 -4.06 -13.89
N ILE A 244 -1.99 -4.82 -13.82
CA ILE A 244 -0.84 -4.48 -12.97
C ILE A 244 -0.11 -3.26 -13.52
N ARG A 245 0.17 -3.23 -14.83
CA ARG A 245 0.82 -2.10 -15.50
C ARG A 245 0.04 -0.80 -15.29
N LEU A 246 -1.28 -0.84 -15.46
CA LEU A 246 -2.13 0.32 -15.21
C LEU A 246 -2.02 0.83 -13.76
N ALA A 247 -1.97 -0.08 -12.79
CA ALA A 247 -1.88 0.27 -11.38
C ALA A 247 -0.50 0.81 -10.97
N THR A 248 0.59 0.34 -11.57
CA THR A 248 1.97 0.62 -11.12
C THR A 248 2.76 1.56 -12.02
N SER A 249 2.23 1.95 -13.19
CA SER A 249 2.84 2.99 -14.04
C SER A 249 2.44 4.39 -13.62
N LEU A 250 3.17 5.41 -14.10
CA LEU A 250 2.85 6.82 -13.87
C LEU A 250 1.47 7.18 -14.43
N GLN A 251 0.57 7.59 -13.55
CA GLN A 251 -0.79 8.02 -13.87
C GLN A 251 -1.09 9.45 -13.41
N SER A 252 -0.23 10.05 -12.59
CA SER A 252 -0.38 11.46 -12.21
C SER A 252 -0.45 12.34 -13.45
N PRO A 253 -1.39 13.31 -13.48
CA PRO A 253 -1.40 14.32 -14.54
C PRO A 253 -0.10 15.15 -14.47
N PRO A 254 0.30 15.83 -15.55
CA PRO A 254 1.41 16.78 -15.52
C PRO A 254 1.12 17.90 -14.51
N LEU A 255 1.89 17.94 -13.41
CA LEU A 255 1.74 18.98 -12.39
C LEU A 255 2.70 20.13 -12.68
N LYS A 256 2.28 21.38 -12.41
CA LYS A 256 3.14 22.57 -12.54
C LYS A 256 4.32 22.53 -11.56
N ASP A 257 4.09 22.08 -10.34
CA ASP A 257 5.15 21.81 -9.36
C ASP A 257 5.73 20.39 -9.57
N HIS A 258 6.81 20.33 -10.31
CA HIS A 258 7.52 19.08 -10.60
C HIS A 258 8.22 18.44 -9.38
N THR A 259 8.20 19.10 -8.21
CA THR A 259 8.74 18.54 -6.98
C THR A 259 7.78 17.58 -6.28
N LEU A 260 6.48 17.59 -6.67
CA LEU A 260 5.42 16.81 -6.04
C LEU A 260 5.54 15.30 -6.35
N PRO A 261 5.02 14.43 -5.47
CA PRO A 261 5.03 12.99 -5.66
C PRO A 261 4.30 12.57 -6.93
N GLN A 262 4.74 11.46 -7.50
CA GLN A 262 4.14 10.81 -8.68
C GLN A 262 3.47 9.51 -8.25
N ASN A 263 2.31 9.23 -8.83
CA ASN A 263 1.53 8.05 -8.49
C ASN A 263 1.07 7.27 -9.74
N GLY A 264 1.05 5.94 -9.57
CA GLY A 264 0.12 5.06 -10.24
C GLY A 264 -1.21 5.04 -9.48
N PHE A 265 -1.91 3.92 -9.41
CA PHE A 265 -3.14 3.79 -8.60
C PHE A 265 -2.77 3.61 -7.13
N PHE A 266 -2.63 4.74 -6.43
CA PHE A 266 -2.14 4.87 -5.06
C PHE A 266 -0.68 4.46 -4.82
N TRP A 267 -0.04 3.71 -5.71
CA TRP A 267 1.39 3.46 -5.64
C TRP A 267 2.16 4.76 -5.86
N PHE A 268 3.14 5.05 -5.03
CA PHE A 268 4.17 6.01 -5.38
C PHE A 268 5.05 5.40 -6.47
N VAL A 269 5.32 6.14 -7.53
CA VAL A 269 6.15 5.69 -8.65
C VAL A 269 7.35 6.60 -8.83
N LYS A 270 8.48 6.04 -9.25
CA LYS A 270 9.68 6.80 -9.55
C LYS A 270 9.92 6.78 -11.05
N ASP A 271 9.32 7.71 -11.77
CA ASP A 271 9.42 7.78 -13.23
C ASP A 271 10.10 9.06 -13.72
N LEU A 272 9.68 10.23 -13.27
CA LEU A 272 10.31 11.51 -13.56
C LEU A 272 11.06 12.02 -12.31
N PRO A 273 12.11 12.84 -12.47
CA PRO A 273 12.79 13.45 -11.33
C PRO A 273 11.81 14.23 -10.45
N THR A 274 11.84 13.97 -9.14
CA THR A 274 11.06 14.72 -8.14
C THR A 274 11.78 14.69 -6.79
N THR A 275 11.68 15.77 -6.03
CA THR A 275 12.34 15.91 -4.72
C THR A 275 11.44 15.53 -3.55
N LYS A 276 10.13 15.57 -3.73
CA LYS A 276 9.13 15.24 -2.71
C LYS A 276 8.60 13.80 -2.88
N THR A 277 9.43 12.87 -3.38
CA THR A 277 9.04 11.46 -3.50
C THR A 277 9.10 10.74 -2.17
N GLU A 278 8.30 9.69 -2.04
CA GLU A 278 8.34 8.76 -0.90
C GLU A 278 9.35 7.61 -1.11
N ILE A 279 9.96 7.54 -2.27
CA ILE A 279 10.93 6.51 -2.68
C ILE A 279 12.36 7.02 -2.44
N GLY A 280 13.25 6.13 -2.03
CA GLY A 280 14.66 6.45 -1.76
C GLY A 280 15.39 7.04 -2.96
N GLU A 281 16.44 7.82 -2.69
CA GLU A 281 17.19 8.53 -3.73
C GLU A 281 17.95 7.56 -4.65
N LEU A 282 18.54 6.51 -4.09
CA LEU A 282 19.30 5.49 -4.84
C LEU A 282 18.40 4.51 -5.62
N VAL A 283 17.12 4.44 -5.29
CA VAL A 283 16.20 3.52 -5.96
C VAL A 283 16.01 3.95 -7.42
N PRO A 284 16.14 3.05 -8.41
CA PRO A 284 16.12 3.42 -9.83
C PRO A 284 14.72 3.82 -10.33
N LYS A 285 14.71 4.51 -11.49
CA LYS A 285 13.50 4.77 -12.27
C LYS A 285 12.77 3.45 -12.61
N GLY A 286 11.44 3.50 -12.70
CA GLY A 286 10.58 2.34 -12.92
C GLY A 286 10.21 1.58 -11.65
N SER A 287 10.76 1.99 -10.50
CA SER A 287 10.41 1.43 -9.21
C SER A 287 9.13 2.05 -8.66
N TYR A 288 8.42 1.30 -7.83
CA TYR A 288 7.21 1.78 -7.16
C TYR A 288 7.13 1.27 -5.72
N GLN A 289 6.44 2.03 -4.88
CA GLN A 289 6.35 1.78 -3.45
C GLN A 289 4.97 2.14 -2.92
N ILE A 290 4.50 1.36 -1.96
CA ILE A 290 3.35 1.72 -1.14
C ILE A 290 3.75 1.68 0.33
N LEU A 291 3.21 2.58 1.13
CA LEU A 291 3.55 2.71 2.54
C LEU A 291 2.32 2.91 3.42
N GLY A 292 2.47 2.54 4.69
CA GLY A 292 1.43 2.62 5.72
C GLY A 292 1.93 3.26 7.00
N TYR A 293 1.06 4.05 7.63
CA TYR A 293 1.41 4.83 8.83
C TYR A 293 1.65 3.96 10.08
N THR A 294 1.66 2.63 9.93
CA THR A 294 2.20 1.66 10.89
C THR A 294 3.69 1.38 10.67
N ASN A 295 4.37 2.22 9.88
CA ASN A 295 5.75 2.04 9.44
C ASN A 295 5.94 0.75 8.61
N THR A 296 4.95 0.46 7.77
CA THR A 296 4.98 -0.62 6.79
C THR A 296 5.30 -0.06 5.42
N ALA A 297 6.18 -0.71 4.67
CA ALA A 297 6.46 -0.38 3.28
C ALA A 297 6.61 -1.65 2.43
N VAL A 298 6.16 -1.56 1.19
CA VAL A 298 6.44 -2.52 0.11
C VAL A 298 7.11 -1.74 -1.01
N LEU A 299 8.37 -2.03 -1.25
CA LEU A 299 9.16 -1.48 -2.34
C LEU A 299 9.37 -2.55 -3.40
N VAL A 300 9.08 -2.21 -4.65
CA VAL A 300 9.30 -3.07 -5.82
C VAL A 300 10.27 -2.38 -6.77
N ILE A 301 11.36 -3.06 -7.11
CA ILE A 301 12.44 -2.56 -7.96
C ILE A 301 12.59 -3.51 -9.16
N PRO A 302 11.83 -3.30 -10.26
CA PRO A 302 11.83 -4.21 -11.40
C PRO A 302 13.20 -4.38 -12.05
N GLN A 303 14.00 -3.31 -12.15
CA GLN A 303 15.33 -3.34 -12.74
C GLN A 303 16.28 -4.34 -12.05
N HIS A 304 16.07 -4.61 -10.78
CA HIS A 304 16.91 -5.51 -9.98
C HIS A 304 16.17 -6.76 -9.51
N GLU A 305 14.95 -7.01 -9.99
CA GLU A 305 14.12 -8.15 -9.58
C GLU A 305 13.97 -8.26 -8.05
N VAL A 306 13.79 -7.10 -7.38
CA VAL A 306 13.70 -7.02 -5.91
C VAL A 306 12.30 -6.62 -5.47
N VAL A 307 11.81 -7.31 -4.44
CA VAL A 307 10.72 -6.87 -3.57
C VAL A 307 11.26 -6.81 -2.15
N ALA A 308 11.17 -5.65 -1.52
CA ALA A 308 11.55 -5.46 -0.13
C ALA A 308 10.35 -5.00 0.70
N VAL A 309 10.12 -5.69 1.81
CA VAL A 309 9.04 -5.40 2.76
C VAL A 309 9.62 -5.15 4.14
N CYS A 310 9.23 -4.04 4.75
CA CYS A 310 9.35 -3.86 6.20
C CYS A 310 7.97 -3.67 6.81
N MET A 311 7.75 -4.26 7.98
CA MET A 311 6.53 -4.12 8.75
C MET A 311 6.85 -3.83 10.20
N LEU A 312 6.20 -2.82 10.75
CA LEU A 312 6.21 -2.55 12.17
C LEU A 312 4.76 -2.39 12.67
N ASN A 313 4.57 -2.49 13.98
CA ASN A 313 3.25 -2.32 14.57
C ASN A 313 3.07 -0.97 15.31
N ARG A 314 3.96 0.00 15.08
CA ARG A 314 3.83 1.35 15.64
C ARG A 314 3.10 2.25 14.64
N PHE A 315 1.92 2.69 15.00
CA PHE A 315 1.14 3.67 14.24
C PHE A 315 1.59 5.10 14.58
N GLY A 316 1.71 5.94 13.57
CA GLY A 316 2.05 7.33 13.74
C GLY A 316 3.54 7.65 13.58
N SER A 317 3.83 8.95 13.74
CA SER A 317 5.18 9.52 13.71
C SER A 317 5.42 10.25 15.03
N PRO A 318 5.97 9.58 16.06
CA PRO A 318 6.24 10.20 17.35
C PRO A 318 7.14 11.43 17.21
N LYS A 319 7.08 12.34 18.18
CA LYS A 319 7.91 13.56 18.19
C LYS A 319 9.39 13.21 18.01
N GLY A 320 10.04 13.86 17.05
CA GLY A 320 11.45 13.63 16.70
C GLY A 320 11.71 12.53 15.69
N TYR A 321 10.73 11.70 15.36
CA TYR A 321 10.84 10.71 14.30
C TYR A 321 10.44 11.29 12.94
N GLN A 322 11.30 11.13 11.94
CA GLN A 322 11.04 11.59 10.58
C GLN A 322 10.62 10.42 9.70
N TYR A 323 9.32 10.12 9.71
CA TYR A 323 8.72 8.98 9.03
C TYR A 323 9.18 8.82 7.56
N LEU A 324 9.02 9.86 6.73
CA LEU A 324 9.37 9.79 5.31
C LEU A 324 10.88 9.64 5.08
N LYS A 325 11.70 10.28 5.91
CA LYS A 325 13.15 10.11 5.84
C LYS A 325 13.56 8.66 6.13
N ASN A 326 12.92 8.02 7.10
CA ASN A 326 13.19 6.62 7.43
C ASN A 326 12.74 5.67 6.31
N ILE A 327 11.55 5.91 5.73
CA ILE A 327 11.04 5.10 4.61
C ILE A 327 11.95 5.23 3.37
N ARG A 328 12.43 6.44 3.04
CA ARG A 328 13.40 6.65 1.96
C ARG A 328 14.72 5.92 2.24
N ALA A 329 15.23 6.05 3.47
CA ALA A 329 16.45 5.36 3.89
C ALA A 329 16.32 3.83 3.84
N PHE A 330 15.12 3.27 4.08
CA PHE A 330 14.87 1.85 3.87
C PHE A 330 15.15 1.45 2.41
N GLY A 331 14.57 2.17 1.43
CA GLY A 331 14.81 1.91 0.01
C GLY A 331 16.28 2.07 -0.39
N ASP A 332 16.94 3.13 0.09
CA ASP A 332 18.37 3.37 -0.17
C ASP A 332 19.25 2.28 0.45
N THR A 333 18.86 1.73 1.60
CA THR A 333 19.57 0.60 2.24
C THR A 333 19.42 -0.67 1.42
N VAL A 334 18.24 -0.94 0.86
CA VAL A 334 18.04 -2.07 -0.07
C VAL A 334 18.99 -1.93 -1.27
N MET A 335 19.08 -0.74 -1.89
CA MET A 335 19.95 -0.51 -3.03
C MET A 335 21.45 -0.70 -2.72
N LYS A 336 21.87 -0.37 -1.50
CA LYS A 336 23.28 -0.56 -1.07
C LYS A 336 23.65 -2.04 -0.88
N CYS A 337 22.69 -2.94 -0.86
CA CYS A 337 22.88 -4.38 -0.76
C CYS A 337 22.98 -5.07 -2.14
N LEU A 338 22.70 -4.35 -3.22
CA LEU A 338 22.75 -4.84 -4.61
C LEU A 338 24.08 -4.50 -5.29
#